data_0ab70a2f73dee45aafe70270bc97145c
#
_entry.id   0ab70a2f73dee45aafe70270bc97145c
#
_cell.length_a   1.000
_cell.length_b   1.000
_cell.length_c   1.000
_cell.angle_alpha   90.00
_cell.angle_beta   90.00
_cell.angle_gamma   90.00
#
_symmetry.space_group_name_H-M   'P 1'
#
loop_
_entity.id
_entity.type
_entity.pdbx_description
1 polymer ?
#
loop_
_entity_poly.entity_id
_entity_poly.type
_entity_poly.pdbx_seq_one_letter_code
_entity_poly.pdbx_strand_id
1 'polypeptide(L)'
;MKTKIYLGCFLAASLLAATTSCSGFLDEDPKGKMAPDNYFTCQADLDNSINTIYEKLNQTQSWTNPMYPQWQGDDMTANPGSNKQAVAALDGFSSDGANKGVTDVWNQHYGLIKACNFVLEGADNPPLHLK
;
A
#
# COMPACT_ATOMS: atom_id res chain seq x y z
N MET A 1 -6.74 -43.73 38.72
CA MET A 1 -5.76 -42.65 38.44
C MET A 1 -5.16 -42.75 37.04
N LYS A 2 -4.82 -43.90 36.53
CA LYS A 2 -4.18 -44.07 35.21
C LYS A 2 -5.03 -43.59 34.03
N THR A 3 -6.34 -43.80 34.01
CA THR A 3 -7.26 -43.38 32.94
C THR A 3 -7.35 -41.87 32.78
N LYS A 4 -7.25 -41.08 33.84
CA LYS A 4 -7.27 -39.62 33.78
C LYS A 4 -5.99 -39.06 33.17
N ILE A 5 -4.85 -39.75 33.36
CA ILE A 5 -3.57 -39.37 32.77
C ILE A 5 -3.58 -39.61 31.26
N TYR A 6 -4.11 -40.73 30.79
CA TYR A 6 -4.21 -41.04 29.37
C TYR A 6 -5.17 -40.07 28.64
N LEU A 7 -6.26 -39.68 29.28
CA LEU A 7 -7.20 -38.69 28.72
C LEU A 7 -6.55 -37.32 28.60
N GLY A 8 -5.76 -36.91 29.59
CA GLY A 8 -4.99 -35.68 29.55
C GLY A 8 -3.91 -35.63 28.44
N CYS A 9 -3.17 -36.73 28.28
CA CYS A 9 -2.19 -36.86 27.21
C CYS A 9 -2.84 -36.85 25.81
N PHE A 10 -4.00 -37.46 25.65
CA PHE A 10 -4.72 -37.49 24.38
C PHE A 10 -5.26 -36.10 24.01
N LEU A 11 -5.79 -35.35 24.99
CA LEU A 11 -6.21 -33.95 24.77
C LEU A 11 -5.03 -33.06 24.46
N ALA A 12 -3.88 -33.19 25.12
CA ALA A 12 -2.69 -32.40 24.84
C ALA A 12 -2.11 -32.71 23.45
N ALA A 13 -2.10 -34.00 23.04
CA ALA A 13 -1.64 -34.35 21.68
C ALA A 13 -2.56 -33.84 20.58
N SER A 14 -3.88 -33.82 20.80
CA SER A 14 -4.83 -33.24 19.81
C SER A 14 -4.74 -31.74 19.70
N LEU A 15 -4.42 -31.01 20.78
CA LEU A 15 -4.17 -29.55 20.70
C LEU A 15 -2.87 -29.25 19.95
N LEU A 16 -1.82 -30.03 20.10
CA LEU A 16 -0.56 -29.86 19.37
C LEU A 16 -0.71 -30.14 17.86
N ALA A 17 -1.57 -31.09 17.47
CA ALA A 17 -1.84 -31.39 16.07
C ALA A 17 -2.66 -30.27 15.35
N ALA A 18 -3.43 -29.47 16.08
CA ALA A 18 -4.22 -28.37 15.52
C ALA A 18 -3.38 -27.13 15.18
N THR A 19 -2.12 -27.06 15.61
CA THR A 19 -1.21 -25.95 15.34
C THR A 19 -0.39 -26.12 14.06
N THR A 20 -0.51 -27.21 13.35
CA THR A 20 0.06 -27.34 12.00
C THR A 20 -0.77 -26.51 11.04
N SER A 21 -0.53 -25.21 11.04
CA SER A 21 -1.05 -24.31 10.01
C SER A 21 -0.52 -24.77 8.66
N CYS A 22 -1.41 -25.11 7.74
CA CYS A 22 -1.04 -25.37 6.36
C CYS A 22 -0.51 -24.06 5.77
N SER A 23 0.79 -23.89 5.68
CA SER A 23 1.43 -22.70 5.14
C SER A 23 1.00 -22.42 3.70
N GLY A 24 0.71 -23.46 2.91
CA GLY A 24 0.28 -23.30 1.51
C GLY A 24 -1.22 -23.00 1.32
N PHE A 25 -2.05 -23.03 2.38
CA PHE A 25 -3.49 -22.75 2.22
C PHE A 25 -3.79 -21.25 2.02
N LEU A 26 -2.91 -20.39 2.51
CA LEU A 26 -3.02 -18.93 2.39
C LEU A 26 -2.15 -18.35 1.28
N ASP A 27 -1.39 -19.19 0.56
CA ASP A 27 -0.60 -18.74 -0.58
C ASP A 27 -1.56 -18.37 -1.73
N GLU A 28 -1.67 -17.07 -2.00
CA GLU A 28 -2.45 -16.56 -3.12
C GLU A 28 -1.73 -16.88 -4.43
N ASP A 29 -2.36 -17.66 -5.30
CA ASP A 29 -1.96 -17.77 -6.71
C ASP A 29 -2.79 -16.78 -7.55
N PRO A 30 -2.31 -15.55 -7.76
CA PRO A 30 -3.08 -14.48 -8.39
C PRO A 30 -3.19 -14.68 -9.90
N LYS A 31 -4.02 -15.63 -10.33
CA LYS A 31 -4.27 -15.89 -11.74
C LYS A 31 -4.85 -14.65 -12.43
N GLY A 32 -4.11 -14.12 -13.41
CA GLY A 32 -4.51 -12.97 -14.20
C GLY A 32 -4.31 -11.60 -13.52
N LYS A 33 -3.61 -11.53 -12.39
CA LYS A 33 -3.17 -10.27 -11.77
C LYS A 33 -1.66 -10.13 -11.92
N MET A 34 -1.20 -8.91 -12.10
CA MET A 34 0.23 -8.60 -12.00
C MET A 34 0.67 -8.74 -10.55
N ALA A 35 1.55 -9.70 -10.30
CA ALA A 35 2.26 -9.88 -9.03
C ALA A 35 3.76 -9.76 -9.30
N PRO A 36 4.60 -9.38 -8.32
CA PRO A 36 6.04 -9.25 -8.53
C PRO A 36 6.67 -10.51 -9.14
N ASP A 37 6.24 -11.69 -8.69
CA ASP A 37 6.76 -12.98 -9.13
C ASP A 37 6.52 -13.30 -10.61
N ASN A 38 5.47 -12.75 -11.21
CA ASN A 38 5.10 -13.03 -12.59
C ASN A 38 5.31 -11.86 -13.56
N TYR A 39 5.57 -10.66 -13.03
CA TYR A 39 5.74 -9.46 -13.84
C TYR A 39 7.20 -9.20 -14.19
N PHE A 40 8.13 -9.32 -13.24
CA PHE A 40 9.54 -9.00 -13.45
C PHE A 40 10.27 -10.18 -14.08
N THR A 41 10.34 -10.19 -15.41
CA THR A 41 10.99 -11.26 -16.19
C THR A 41 12.31 -10.83 -16.82
N CYS A 42 12.51 -9.53 -17.00
CA CYS A 42 13.71 -8.95 -17.61
C CYS A 42 13.97 -7.53 -17.09
N GLN A 43 15.15 -7.00 -17.40
CA GLN A 43 15.55 -5.66 -17.00
C GLN A 43 14.58 -4.58 -17.50
N ALA A 44 14.02 -4.75 -18.70
CA ALA A 44 13.08 -3.77 -19.25
C ALA A 44 11.80 -3.64 -18.40
N ASP A 45 11.34 -4.72 -17.76
CA ASP A 45 10.20 -4.68 -16.88
C ASP A 45 10.48 -3.84 -15.62
N LEU A 46 11.70 -3.96 -15.09
CA LEU A 46 12.17 -3.15 -13.97
C LEU A 46 12.25 -1.68 -14.36
N ASP A 47 12.88 -1.36 -15.49
CA ASP A 47 13.02 0.01 -15.98
C ASP A 47 11.66 0.66 -16.25
N ASN A 48 10.71 -0.06 -16.83
CA ASN A 48 9.34 0.40 -17.05
C ASN A 48 8.61 0.67 -15.72
N SER A 49 8.83 -0.18 -14.73
CA SER A 49 8.24 -0.02 -13.41
C SER A 49 8.80 1.20 -12.68
N ILE A 50 10.10 1.45 -12.79
CA ILE A 50 10.75 2.65 -12.27
C ILE A 50 10.18 3.91 -12.95
N ASN A 51 10.02 3.89 -14.27
CA ASN A 51 9.39 5.00 -14.99
C ASN A 51 7.95 5.26 -14.52
N THR A 52 7.20 4.19 -14.21
CA THR A 52 5.85 4.31 -13.64
C THR A 52 5.88 4.96 -12.23
N ILE A 53 6.90 4.70 -11.43
CA ILE A 53 7.09 5.38 -10.13
C ILE A 53 7.30 6.89 -10.34
N TYR A 54 8.14 7.28 -11.30
CA TYR A 54 8.35 8.70 -11.61
C TYR A 54 7.10 9.38 -12.15
N GLU A 55 6.30 8.68 -12.97
CA GLU A 55 4.99 9.19 -13.41
C GLU A 55 4.05 9.41 -12.21
N LYS A 56 3.96 8.44 -11.30
CA LYS A 56 3.16 8.59 -10.09
C LYS A 56 3.67 9.71 -9.18
N LEU A 57 4.97 9.87 -9.06
CA LEU A 57 5.58 10.98 -8.34
C LEU A 57 5.18 12.32 -8.97
N ASN A 58 5.21 12.42 -10.29
CA ASN A 58 4.76 13.63 -10.99
C ASN A 58 3.27 13.91 -10.77
N GLN A 59 2.44 12.87 -10.69
CA GLN A 59 1.01 13.02 -10.35
C GLN A 59 0.82 13.56 -8.92
N THR A 60 1.67 13.18 -7.97
CA THR A 60 1.64 13.75 -6.61
C THR A 60 2.06 15.22 -6.58
N GLN A 61 2.79 15.67 -7.59
CA GLN A 61 3.23 17.06 -7.77
C GLN A 61 2.31 17.86 -8.71
N SER A 62 1.14 17.32 -9.08
CA SER A 62 0.18 18.03 -9.93
C SER A 62 -0.46 19.23 -9.21
N TRP A 63 -0.98 20.18 -9.98
CA TRP A 63 -1.49 21.48 -9.53
C TRP A 63 -2.46 21.44 -8.35
N THR A 64 -3.18 20.36 -8.19
CA THR A 64 -4.16 20.23 -7.11
C THR A 64 -3.58 19.57 -5.86
N ASN A 65 -2.59 18.73 -5.98
CA ASN A 65 -2.09 17.89 -4.89
C ASN A 65 -0.97 18.47 -4.04
N PRO A 66 0.12 19.01 -4.59
CA PRO A 66 1.15 19.60 -3.74
C PRO A 66 0.66 20.88 -3.06
N MET A 67 -0.41 21.50 -3.61
CA MET A 67 -0.97 22.71 -3.01
C MET A 67 -1.85 22.43 -1.79
N TYR A 68 -2.40 21.22 -1.61
CA TYR A 68 -3.25 20.94 -0.47
C TYR A 68 -2.54 21.14 0.89
N PRO A 69 -1.31 20.65 1.11
CA PRO A 69 -0.58 20.96 2.33
C PRO A 69 -0.24 22.43 2.49
N GLN A 70 -0.05 23.16 1.39
CA GLN A 70 0.31 24.59 1.39
C GLN A 70 -0.86 25.50 1.78
N TRP A 71 -2.11 25.04 1.58
CA TRP A 71 -3.29 25.78 2.00
C TRP A 71 -3.42 25.96 3.52
N GLN A 72 -2.64 25.23 4.29
CA GLN A 72 -2.56 25.39 5.74
C GLN A 72 -1.40 26.32 6.16
N GLY A 73 -0.76 26.98 5.22
CA GLY A 73 0.29 27.96 5.46
C GLY A 73 -0.22 29.41 5.37
N ASP A 74 0.63 30.34 5.70
CA ASP A 74 0.33 31.78 5.69
C ASP A 74 0.44 32.41 4.30
N ASP A 75 1.01 31.67 3.32
CA ASP A 75 1.34 32.24 2.01
C ASP A 75 0.15 32.26 1.03
N MET A 76 -0.90 31.53 1.32
CA MET A 76 -2.04 31.35 0.44
C MET A 76 -3.35 31.45 1.22
N THR A 77 -4.36 32.07 0.60
CA THR A 77 -5.70 32.17 1.16
C THR A 77 -6.73 31.71 0.13
N ALA A 78 -7.68 30.88 0.56
CA ALA A 78 -8.77 30.42 -0.28
C ALA A 78 -9.72 31.59 -0.60
N ASN A 79 -10.10 31.72 -1.88
CA ASN A 79 -11.11 32.71 -2.26
C ASN A 79 -12.46 32.36 -1.61
N PRO A 80 -13.03 33.24 -0.77
CA PRO A 80 -14.31 32.98 -0.08
C PRO A 80 -15.49 32.72 -1.04
N GLY A 81 -15.42 33.21 -2.26
CA GLY A 81 -16.43 32.99 -3.30
C GLY A 81 -16.23 31.71 -4.11
N SER A 82 -15.20 30.92 -3.79
CA SER A 82 -14.91 29.67 -4.50
C SER A 82 -15.87 28.56 -4.07
N ASN A 83 -16.27 27.73 -5.04
CA ASN A 83 -17.01 26.49 -4.77
C ASN A 83 -16.12 25.35 -4.26
N LYS A 84 -14.82 25.60 -4.02
CA LYS A 84 -13.85 24.59 -3.55
C LYS A 84 -13.85 24.47 -2.03
N GLN A 85 -14.89 23.89 -1.48
CA GLN A 85 -15.11 23.74 -0.03
C GLN A 85 -13.94 23.01 0.66
N ALA A 86 -13.34 22.01 0.00
CA ALA A 86 -12.20 21.29 0.56
C ALA A 86 -10.99 22.18 0.82
N VAL A 87 -10.72 23.11 -0.11
CA VAL A 87 -9.61 24.07 0.01
C VAL A 87 -9.91 25.11 1.09
N ALA A 88 -11.14 25.62 1.15
CA ALA A 88 -11.56 26.57 2.17
C ALA A 88 -11.48 25.97 3.58
N ALA A 89 -11.81 24.69 3.74
CA ALA A 89 -11.68 23.99 5.02
C ALA A 89 -10.21 23.79 5.43
N LEU A 90 -9.30 23.59 4.46
CA LEU A 90 -7.86 23.50 4.73
C LEU A 90 -7.32 24.85 5.21
N ASP A 91 -7.60 25.91 4.46
CA ASP A 91 -7.19 27.28 4.78
C ASP A 91 -7.74 27.73 6.15
N GLY A 92 -8.99 27.40 6.44
CA GLY A 92 -9.63 27.72 7.72
C GLY A 92 -9.30 26.77 8.88
N PHE A 93 -8.34 25.83 8.72
CA PHE A 93 -7.96 24.83 9.73
C PHE A 93 -9.16 24.02 10.27
N SER A 94 -10.21 23.85 9.48
CA SER A 94 -11.44 23.14 9.83
C SER A 94 -11.60 21.80 9.07
N SER A 95 -10.54 21.34 8.42
CA SER A 95 -10.54 20.09 7.68
C SER A 95 -10.48 18.87 8.60
N ASP A 96 -11.10 17.80 8.17
CA ASP A 96 -11.05 16.47 8.82
C ASP A 96 -10.60 15.40 7.82
N GLY A 97 -10.59 14.14 8.27
CA GLY A 97 -10.21 13.00 7.42
C GLY A 97 -11.16 12.71 6.25
N ALA A 98 -12.36 13.30 6.22
CA ALA A 98 -13.29 13.19 5.10
C ALA A 98 -13.07 14.30 4.04
N ASN A 99 -12.21 15.28 4.33
CA ASN A 99 -11.87 16.32 3.37
C ASN A 99 -11.23 15.72 2.12
N LYS A 100 -11.79 16.06 0.95
CA LYS A 100 -11.32 15.51 -0.33
C LYS A 100 -9.83 15.82 -0.59
N GLY A 101 -9.34 16.98 -0.21
CA GLY A 101 -7.92 17.33 -0.35
C GLY A 101 -7.02 16.41 0.47
N VAL A 102 -7.37 16.16 1.72
CA VAL A 102 -6.64 15.25 2.61
C VAL A 102 -6.66 13.83 2.05
N THR A 103 -7.83 13.36 1.64
CA THR A 103 -8.00 12.01 1.07
C THR A 103 -7.22 11.82 -0.22
N ASP A 104 -7.23 12.80 -1.12
CA ASP A 104 -6.50 12.73 -2.39
C ASP A 104 -4.98 12.66 -2.15
N VAL A 105 -4.43 13.51 -1.29
CA VAL A 105 -3.00 13.48 -0.91
C VAL A 105 -2.63 12.13 -0.30
N TRP A 106 -3.43 11.63 0.64
CA TRP A 106 -3.22 10.34 1.28
C TRP A 106 -3.18 9.21 0.25
N ASN A 107 -4.22 9.08 -0.56
CA ASN A 107 -4.35 7.99 -1.52
C ASN A 107 -3.23 7.99 -2.57
N GLN A 108 -2.80 9.16 -3.02
CA GLN A 108 -1.74 9.26 -4.01
C GLN A 108 -0.38 8.91 -3.43
N HIS A 109 -0.05 9.38 -2.24
CA HIS A 109 1.22 9.04 -1.60
C HIS A 109 1.29 7.55 -1.23
N TYR A 110 0.22 6.97 -0.71
CA TYR A 110 0.18 5.54 -0.46
C TYR A 110 0.15 4.70 -1.75
N GLY A 111 -0.44 5.22 -2.83
CA GLY A 111 -0.34 4.63 -4.16
C GLY A 111 1.09 4.62 -4.71
N LEU A 112 1.85 5.68 -4.44
CA LEU A 112 3.28 5.76 -4.78
C LEU A 112 4.11 4.78 -3.94
N ILE A 113 3.90 4.75 -2.63
CA ILE A 113 4.58 3.80 -1.72
C ILE A 113 4.32 2.36 -2.17
N LYS A 114 3.07 2.02 -2.50
CA LYS A 114 2.72 0.70 -3.02
C LYS A 114 3.48 0.36 -4.30
N ALA A 115 3.63 1.30 -5.22
CA ALA A 115 4.39 1.09 -6.45
C ALA A 115 5.89 0.88 -6.17
N CYS A 116 6.46 1.63 -5.22
CA CYS A 116 7.84 1.43 -4.80
C CYS A 116 8.05 0.03 -4.17
N ASN A 117 7.16 -0.38 -3.28
CA ASN A 117 7.25 -1.70 -2.65
C ASN A 117 7.14 -2.83 -3.68
N PHE A 118 6.25 -2.69 -4.68
CA PHE A 118 6.12 -3.65 -5.77
C PHE A 118 7.43 -3.81 -6.56
N VAL A 119 8.12 -2.70 -6.85
CA VAL A 119 9.41 -2.73 -7.56
C VAL A 119 10.51 -3.32 -6.68
N LEU A 120 10.56 -2.98 -5.40
CA LEU A 120 11.56 -3.53 -4.47
C LEU A 120 11.41 -5.05 -4.35
N GLU A 121 10.18 -5.54 -4.19
CA GLU A 121 9.88 -6.97 -4.12
C GLU A 121 10.26 -7.69 -5.42
N GLY A 122 9.97 -7.08 -6.57
CA GLY A 122 10.34 -7.63 -7.87
C GLY A 122 11.83 -7.61 -8.16
N ALA A 123 12.56 -6.61 -7.65
CA ALA A 123 14.00 -6.50 -7.84
C ALA A 123 14.78 -7.61 -7.08
N ASP A 124 14.21 -8.13 -6.00
CA ASP A 124 14.79 -9.24 -5.25
C ASP A 124 14.47 -10.61 -5.87
N ASN A 125 13.65 -10.64 -6.94
CA ASN A 125 13.23 -11.89 -7.56
C ASN A 125 14.38 -12.54 -8.38
N PRO A 126 14.70 -13.83 -8.14
CA PRO A 126 15.80 -14.53 -8.78
C PRO A 126 15.84 -14.52 -10.33
N PRO A 127 14.72 -14.49 -11.07
CA PRO A 127 14.76 -14.37 -12.52
C PRO A 127 15.40 -13.09 -13.05
N LEU A 128 15.44 -12.04 -12.21
CA LEU A 128 16.03 -10.75 -12.55
C LEU A 128 17.56 -10.73 -12.44
N HIS A 129 18.20 -11.82 -11.99
CA HIS A 129 19.66 -11.94 -12.01
C HIS A 129 20.14 -11.86 -13.43
N LEU A 130 20.54 -10.65 -13.76
CA LEU A 130 21.10 -10.17 -15.02
C LEU A 130 22.10 -11.16 -15.60
N LYS A 131 21.80 -11.59 -16.79
CA LYS A 131 22.84 -12.13 -17.68
C LYS A 131 23.58 -10.98 -18.34
#